data_2178bed39a523589992afb45e759214b
#
_entry.id   2178bed39a523589992afb45e759214b
#
_cell.length_a   1.000
_cell.length_b   1.000
_cell.length_c   1.000
_cell.angle_alpha   90.00
_cell.angle_beta   90.00
_cell.angle_gamma   90.00
#
_symmetry.space_group_name_H-M   'P 1'
#
loop_
_entity.id
_entity.type
_entity.pdbx_description
1 polymer ?
#
loop_
_entity_poly.entity_id
_entity_poly.type
_entity_poly.pdbx_seq_one_letter_code
_entity_poly.pdbx_strand_id
1 'polypeptide(L)'
;MAIIKGAIQMTGSIKGVTFYTRRGSDQVIMRTKGGVSKDKIKRLPQYEGLRLQQKEWSGCTKFASGVRTSFGGLHRLADYNLSSVLNGMGNKLQKLDALGEKGKRPVCLSPLKMVLDGFNFNRNHPFNTVLRVSTTYELNRNSLSASITFPRIKTDIDLLNIQRLPYFRVIMVLGTASDMEYRADLNDYVPMVEALHGAAVVTNSKWFPANTIVEEQTLTAQMTDRQLANLTDNVSVLLSIAVEFGTIGFLGEPVEVKYAGCGKVVKVD
;
A
#
# COMPACT_ATOMS: atom_id res chain seq x y z
N MET A 1 33.32 -6.79 0.09
CA MET A 1 32.46 -6.07 1.05
C MET A 1 33.16 -6.14 2.40
N ALA A 2 33.37 -5.01 3.05
CA ALA A 2 33.96 -4.97 4.39
C ALA A 2 32.97 -4.34 5.37
N ILE A 3 33.02 -4.78 6.64
CA ILE A 3 32.19 -4.22 7.71
C ILE A 3 33.11 -3.40 8.62
N ILE A 4 32.72 -2.16 8.88
CA ILE A 4 33.45 -1.28 9.79
C ILE A 4 32.88 -1.48 11.19
N LYS A 5 33.72 -1.89 12.12
CA LYS A 5 33.38 -1.99 13.54
C LYS A 5 34.03 -0.83 14.27
N GLY A 6 33.26 0.04 14.90
CA GLY A 6 33.75 1.19 15.68
C GLY A 6 32.70 2.27 15.88
N ALA A 7 33.05 3.28 16.67
CA ALA A 7 32.15 4.39 17.03
C ALA A 7 31.87 5.39 15.90
N ILE A 8 32.54 5.27 14.73
CA ILE A 8 32.37 6.20 13.63
C ILE A 8 31.24 5.68 12.72
N GLN A 9 30.12 6.36 12.74
CA GLN A 9 29.02 6.13 11.77
C GLN A 9 29.24 7.02 10.55
N MET A 10 29.53 6.41 9.41
CA MET A 10 29.66 7.10 8.12
C MET A 10 28.61 6.58 7.13
N THR A 11 27.91 7.48 6.47
CA THR A 11 27.01 7.17 5.36
C THR A 11 27.33 8.08 4.19
N GLY A 12 27.24 7.53 2.94
CA GLY A 12 27.55 8.29 1.74
C GLY A 12 28.58 7.62 0.85
N SER A 13 29.12 8.35 -0.13
CA SER A 13 30.11 7.85 -1.09
C SER A 13 31.33 8.77 -1.14
N ILE A 14 32.52 8.18 -1.04
CA ILE A 14 33.79 8.89 -1.15
C ILE A 14 34.67 8.15 -2.16
N LYS A 15 35.12 8.84 -3.23
CA LYS A 15 36.09 8.33 -4.22
C LYS A 15 35.85 6.87 -4.67
N GLY A 16 34.60 6.52 -5.02
CA GLY A 16 34.30 5.17 -5.52
C GLY A 16 34.02 4.12 -4.45
N VAL A 17 34.03 4.50 -3.18
CA VAL A 17 33.60 3.66 -2.05
C VAL A 17 32.29 4.21 -1.49
N THR A 18 31.35 3.32 -1.19
CA THR A 18 30.06 3.67 -0.59
C THR A 18 29.92 3.02 0.79
N PHE A 19 29.49 3.83 1.76
CA PHE A 19 29.19 3.45 3.12
C PHE A 19 27.69 3.52 3.34
N TYR A 20 27.08 2.48 3.91
CA TYR A 20 25.66 2.45 4.22
C TYR A 20 25.38 1.50 5.39
N THR A 21 24.27 1.75 6.09
CA THR A 21 23.73 0.85 7.11
C THR A 21 22.55 0.07 6.55
N ARG A 22 22.33 -1.14 7.02
CA ARG A 22 21.09 -1.90 6.74
C ARG A 22 20.02 -1.56 7.76
N ARG A 23 18.78 -1.56 7.34
CA ARG A 23 17.65 -1.39 8.26
C ARG A 23 17.68 -2.49 9.32
N GLY A 24 17.66 -2.10 10.60
CA GLY A 24 17.75 -3.03 11.74
C GLY A 24 19.19 -3.46 12.12
N SER A 25 20.20 -2.76 11.62
CA SER A 25 21.61 -3.01 11.97
C SER A 25 22.38 -1.70 12.07
N ASP A 26 23.15 -1.54 13.14
CA ASP A 26 24.03 -0.37 13.35
C ASP A 26 25.39 -0.55 12.67
N GLN A 27 25.59 -1.67 11.96
CA GLN A 27 26.85 -1.94 11.27
C GLN A 27 26.97 -1.12 9.99
N VAL A 28 28.06 -0.37 9.87
CA VAL A 28 28.40 0.35 8.63
C VAL A 28 29.05 -0.63 7.65
N ILE A 29 28.45 -0.75 6.49
CA ILE A 29 28.95 -1.60 5.40
C ILE A 29 29.71 -0.72 4.40
N MET A 30 30.95 -1.08 4.12
CA MET A 30 31.75 -0.47 3.08
C MET A 30 31.81 -1.37 1.85
N ARG A 31 31.55 -0.82 0.69
CA ARG A 31 31.76 -1.50 -0.58
C ARG A 31 32.31 -0.56 -1.65
N THR A 32 33.12 -1.06 -2.56
CA THR A 32 33.47 -0.33 -3.76
C THR A 32 32.24 -0.12 -4.63
N LYS A 33 32.16 1.03 -5.29
CA LYS A 33 31.13 1.34 -6.27
C LYS A 33 31.39 0.46 -7.50
N GLY A 34 30.71 -0.67 -7.55
CA GLY A 34 30.82 -1.64 -8.64
C GLY A 34 29.70 -1.46 -9.65
N GLY A 35 29.84 -2.12 -10.78
CA GLY A 35 28.82 -2.17 -11.83
C GLY A 35 29.20 -1.31 -13.05
N VAL A 36 28.37 -1.42 -14.09
CA VAL A 36 28.53 -0.68 -15.33
C VAL A 36 28.11 0.76 -15.15
N SER A 37 28.80 1.70 -15.75
CA SER A 37 28.42 3.11 -15.70
C SER A 37 27.07 3.35 -16.35
N LYS A 38 26.32 4.33 -15.84
CA LYS A 38 25.00 4.72 -16.34
C LYS A 38 25.01 5.02 -17.84
N ASP A 39 26.08 5.63 -18.33
CA ASP A 39 26.24 5.97 -19.75
C ASP A 39 26.40 4.73 -20.62
N LYS A 40 27.16 3.74 -20.18
CA LYS A 40 27.30 2.45 -20.89
C LYS A 40 25.95 1.72 -20.95
N ILE A 41 25.18 1.70 -19.84
CA ILE A 41 23.84 1.11 -19.84
C ILE A 41 22.92 1.81 -20.82
N LYS A 42 23.00 3.15 -20.93
CA LYS A 42 22.14 3.92 -21.84
C LYS A 42 22.49 3.72 -23.32
N ARG A 43 23.78 3.58 -23.67
CA ARG A 43 24.25 3.67 -25.05
C ARG A 43 24.53 2.31 -25.70
N LEU A 44 25.05 1.33 -24.94
CA LEU A 44 25.49 0.09 -25.54
C LEU A 44 24.33 -0.88 -25.83
N PRO A 45 24.30 -1.49 -27.05
CA PRO A 45 23.22 -2.41 -27.46
C PRO A 45 23.01 -3.60 -26.50
N GLN A 46 24.10 -4.15 -25.96
CA GLN A 46 24.09 -5.27 -25.05
C GLN A 46 23.23 -5.04 -23.76
N TYR A 47 22.92 -3.80 -23.42
CA TYR A 47 22.08 -3.43 -22.30
C TYR A 47 20.64 -3.07 -22.68
N GLU A 48 20.23 -3.33 -23.92
CA GLU A 48 18.86 -3.06 -24.37
C GLU A 48 17.83 -3.81 -23.53
N GLY A 49 18.03 -5.10 -23.31
CA GLY A 49 17.15 -5.90 -22.45
C GLY A 49 17.02 -5.35 -21.02
N LEU A 50 18.11 -4.79 -20.47
CA LEU A 50 18.07 -4.14 -19.15
C LEU A 50 17.27 -2.83 -19.18
N ARG A 51 17.42 -2.02 -20.24
CA ARG A 51 16.63 -0.78 -20.41
C ARG A 51 15.14 -1.07 -20.53
N LEU A 52 14.75 -2.08 -21.30
CA LEU A 52 13.36 -2.51 -21.43
C LEU A 52 12.80 -2.97 -20.07
N GLN A 53 13.58 -3.75 -19.31
CA GLN A 53 13.16 -4.18 -17.96
C GLN A 53 13.05 -3.00 -16.99
N GLN A 54 13.96 -2.02 -17.04
CA GLN A 54 13.87 -0.81 -16.21
C GLN A 54 12.64 0.01 -16.55
N LYS A 55 12.27 0.08 -17.83
CA LYS A 55 11.09 0.75 -18.32
C LYS A 55 9.81 0.07 -17.77
N GLU A 56 9.69 -1.24 -17.89
CA GLU A 56 8.60 -2.02 -17.32
C GLU A 56 8.49 -1.84 -15.80
N TRP A 57 9.64 -1.83 -15.12
CA TRP A 57 9.68 -1.60 -13.67
C TRP A 57 9.13 -0.22 -13.29
N SER A 58 9.30 0.82 -14.12
CA SER A 58 8.67 2.13 -13.92
C SER A 58 7.15 2.01 -13.89
N GLY A 59 6.54 1.25 -14.80
CA GLY A 59 5.10 0.96 -14.78
C GLY A 59 4.65 0.27 -13.50
N CYS A 60 5.40 -0.74 -13.05
CA CYS A 60 5.11 -1.45 -11.79
C CYS A 60 5.16 -0.54 -10.57
N THR A 61 6.13 0.38 -10.51
CA THR A 61 6.26 1.31 -9.37
C THR A 61 5.17 2.36 -9.35
N LYS A 62 4.74 2.86 -10.51
CA LYS A 62 3.61 3.79 -10.63
C LYS A 62 2.29 3.10 -10.25
N PHE A 63 2.06 1.90 -10.76
CA PHE A 63 0.94 1.06 -10.34
C PHE A 63 0.88 0.88 -8.82
N ALA A 64 1.99 0.43 -8.23
CA ALA A 64 2.08 0.22 -6.79
C ALA A 64 1.88 1.51 -5.97
N SER A 65 2.30 2.66 -6.50
CA SER A 65 2.04 3.97 -5.90
C SER A 65 0.56 4.29 -5.88
N GLY A 66 -0.16 4.09 -6.99
CA GLY A 66 -1.60 4.30 -7.06
C GLY A 66 -2.38 3.38 -6.12
N VAL A 67 -2.09 2.07 -6.13
CA VAL A 67 -2.70 1.12 -5.19
C VAL A 67 -2.42 1.50 -3.74
N ARG A 68 -1.20 1.92 -3.41
CA ARG A 68 -0.88 2.37 -2.05
C ARG A 68 -1.64 3.63 -1.66
N THR A 69 -1.82 4.57 -2.58
CA THR A 69 -2.57 5.80 -2.34
C THR A 69 -4.06 5.50 -2.16
N SER A 70 -4.61 4.54 -2.91
CA SER A 70 -6.01 4.11 -2.77
C SER A 70 -6.35 3.50 -1.41
N PHE A 71 -5.35 3.15 -0.59
CA PHE A 71 -5.57 2.75 0.80
C PHE A 71 -5.84 3.93 1.74
N GLY A 72 -5.97 5.16 1.27
CA GLY A 72 -6.36 6.33 2.06
C GLY A 72 -5.46 6.59 3.29
N GLY A 73 -4.17 6.28 3.18
CA GLY A 73 -3.22 6.46 4.27
C GLY A 73 -3.08 5.25 5.22
N LEU A 74 -3.88 4.20 5.11
CA LEU A 74 -3.77 3.01 5.97
C LEU A 74 -2.41 2.31 5.89
N HIS A 75 -1.63 2.56 4.83
CA HIS A 75 -0.27 2.05 4.70
C HIS A 75 0.68 2.47 5.83
N ARG A 76 0.32 3.51 6.61
CA ARG A 76 1.06 3.94 7.81
C ARG A 76 0.98 2.92 8.96
N LEU A 77 -0.02 2.05 8.94
CA LEU A 77 -0.20 1.00 9.96
C LEU A 77 0.59 -0.27 9.63
N ALA A 78 1.20 -0.35 8.46
CA ALA A 78 1.92 -1.53 8.02
C ALA A 78 3.20 -1.78 8.82
N ASP A 79 3.43 -3.05 9.19
CA ASP A 79 4.64 -3.51 9.89
C ASP A 79 5.79 -3.91 8.94
N TYR A 80 5.58 -3.80 7.63
CA TYR A 80 6.59 -4.10 6.61
C TYR A 80 6.55 -3.09 5.44
N ASN A 81 7.49 -3.20 4.51
CA ASN A 81 7.54 -2.32 3.35
C ASN A 81 6.50 -2.74 2.28
N LEU A 82 5.28 -2.18 2.38
CA LEU A 82 4.19 -2.41 1.42
C LEU A 82 4.59 -2.09 -0.02
N SER A 83 5.35 -1.01 -0.25
CA SER A 83 5.75 -0.60 -1.59
C SER A 83 6.55 -1.69 -2.30
N SER A 84 7.44 -2.40 -1.58
CA SER A 84 8.21 -3.50 -2.15
C SER A 84 7.33 -4.67 -2.58
N VAL A 85 6.31 -5.01 -1.78
CA VAL A 85 5.38 -6.10 -2.08
C VAL A 85 4.48 -5.73 -3.26
N LEU A 86 3.93 -4.51 -3.27
CA LEU A 86 3.08 -4.02 -4.36
C LEU A 86 3.85 -3.89 -5.69
N ASN A 87 5.11 -3.44 -5.66
CA ASN A 87 5.98 -3.43 -6.84
C ASN A 87 6.20 -4.85 -7.39
N GLY A 88 6.47 -5.81 -6.50
CA GLY A 88 6.59 -7.22 -6.87
C GLY A 88 5.30 -7.80 -7.47
N MET A 89 4.16 -7.40 -6.92
CA MET A 89 2.83 -7.77 -7.46
C MET A 89 2.63 -7.17 -8.85
N GLY A 90 2.87 -5.88 -9.04
CA GLY A 90 2.81 -5.21 -10.34
C GLY A 90 3.68 -5.91 -11.39
N ASN A 91 4.91 -6.32 -11.01
CA ASN A 91 5.79 -7.06 -11.91
C ASN A 91 5.24 -8.46 -12.27
N LYS A 92 4.57 -9.14 -11.34
CA LYS A 92 3.92 -10.41 -11.64
C LYS A 92 2.73 -10.22 -12.58
N LEU A 93 1.86 -9.24 -12.32
CA LEU A 93 0.72 -8.89 -13.18
C LEU A 93 1.19 -8.57 -14.60
N GLN A 94 2.22 -7.73 -14.73
CA GLN A 94 2.79 -7.35 -16.03
C GLN A 94 3.33 -8.56 -16.82
N LYS A 95 3.92 -9.54 -16.15
CA LYS A 95 4.45 -10.74 -16.78
C LYS A 95 3.38 -11.73 -17.26
N LEU A 96 2.14 -11.59 -16.79
CA LEU A 96 1.02 -12.38 -17.29
C LEU A 96 0.57 -11.94 -18.68
N ASP A 97 0.91 -10.73 -19.09
CA ASP A 97 0.75 -10.32 -20.49
C ASP A 97 1.81 -11.00 -21.36
N ALA A 98 1.38 -12.04 -22.06
CA ALA A 98 2.22 -12.83 -22.97
C ALA A 98 2.28 -12.24 -24.40
N LEU A 99 1.37 -11.31 -24.74
CA LEU A 99 1.21 -10.76 -26.09
C LEU A 99 1.91 -9.41 -26.26
N GLY A 100 2.03 -8.66 -25.19
CA GLY A 100 2.64 -7.32 -25.18
C GLY A 100 4.12 -7.31 -25.49
N GLU A 101 4.56 -6.28 -26.21
CA GLU A 101 5.97 -6.05 -26.51
C GLU A 101 6.76 -5.78 -25.22
N LYS A 102 7.88 -6.47 -25.04
CA LYS A 102 8.77 -6.26 -23.90
C LYS A 102 9.20 -4.78 -23.79
N GLY A 103 9.06 -4.20 -22.63
CA GLY A 103 9.32 -2.78 -22.37
C GLY A 103 8.07 -1.90 -22.48
N LYS A 104 6.93 -2.46 -22.94
CA LYS A 104 5.66 -1.74 -23.13
C LYS A 104 4.43 -2.47 -22.56
N ARG A 105 4.63 -3.64 -21.91
CA ARG A 105 3.53 -4.44 -21.36
C ARG A 105 2.76 -3.68 -20.29
N PRO A 106 1.41 -3.66 -20.36
CA PRO A 106 0.58 -3.01 -19.36
C PRO A 106 0.69 -3.70 -17.99
N VAL A 107 0.26 -3.02 -16.94
CA VAL A 107 0.08 -3.60 -15.61
C VAL A 107 -1.40 -3.54 -15.29
N CYS A 108 -2.10 -4.67 -15.43
CA CYS A 108 -3.55 -4.76 -15.28
C CYS A 108 -3.93 -5.52 -14.01
N LEU A 109 -4.60 -4.83 -13.08
CA LEU A 109 -5.21 -5.42 -11.89
C LEU A 109 -6.66 -5.85 -12.15
N SER A 110 -7.36 -5.09 -12.99
CA SER A 110 -8.81 -5.25 -13.24
C SER A 110 -9.23 -6.68 -13.64
N PRO A 111 -8.46 -7.45 -14.45
CA PRO A 111 -8.81 -8.84 -14.72
C PRO A 111 -8.45 -9.82 -13.59
N LEU A 112 -7.64 -9.40 -12.62
CA LEU A 112 -7.08 -10.25 -11.56
C LEU A 112 -7.32 -9.66 -10.16
N LYS A 113 -8.47 -9.08 -9.95
CA LYS A 113 -8.89 -8.38 -8.73
C LYS A 113 -8.61 -9.19 -7.45
N MET A 114 -8.82 -10.51 -7.50
CA MET A 114 -8.59 -11.43 -6.37
C MET A 114 -7.17 -11.42 -5.79
N VAL A 115 -6.18 -10.90 -6.51
CA VAL A 115 -4.79 -10.84 -6.04
C VAL A 115 -4.64 -9.96 -4.79
N LEU A 116 -5.53 -8.97 -4.62
CA LEU A 116 -5.55 -8.07 -3.47
C LEU A 116 -6.65 -8.42 -2.45
N ASP A 117 -7.57 -9.34 -2.74
CA ASP A 117 -8.58 -9.77 -1.77
C ASP A 117 -7.90 -10.35 -0.52
N GLY A 118 -8.27 -9.85 0.65
CA GLY A 118 -7.69 -10.30 1.92
C GLY A 118 -6.25 -9.83 2.19
N PHE A 119 -5.69 -8.96 1.36
CA PHE A 119 -4.32 -8.46 1.53
C PHE A 119 -4.17 -7.72 2.86
N ASN A 120 -3.33 -8.25 3.77
CA ASN A 120 -3.07 -7.67 5.09
C ASN A 120 -1.89 -6.70 5.05
N PHE A 121 -2.01 -5.58 5.76
CA PHE A 121 -0.95 -4.59 5.92
C PHE A 121 0.05 -5.00 7.02
N ASN A 122 -0.31 -5.97 7.84
CA ASN A 122 0.48 -6.46 8.95
C ASN A 122 0.70 -7.97 8.84
N ARG A 123 1.94 -8.41 9.02
CA ARG A 123 2.34 -9.81 9.01
C ARG A 123 2.37 -10.40 10.40
N ASN A 124 2.88 -9.63 11.37
CA ASN A 124 2.98 -10.08 12.75
C ASN A 124 1.62 -10.17 13.42
N HIS A 125 0.75 -9.20 13.12
CA HIS A 125 -0.58 -9.08 13.69
C HIS A 125 -1.62 -8.80 12.59
N PRO A 126 -2.02 -9.85 11.81
CA PRO A 126 -3.04 -9.69 10.78
C PRO A 126 -4.35 -9.16 11.35
N PHE A 127 -5.12 -8.44 10.54
CA PHE A 127 -6.34 -7.76 10.97
C PHE A 127 -7.29 -8.69 11.76
N ASN A 128 -7.56 -9.89 11.26
CA ASN A 128 -8.49 -10.83 11.91
C ASN A 128 -7.96 -11.40 13.25
N THR A 129 -6.66 -11.27 13.53
CA THR A 129 -6.08 -11.61 14.83
C THR A 129 -6.27 -10.47 15.82
N VAL A 130 -6.23 -9.23 15.35
CA VAL A 130 -6.39 -8.03 16.18
C VAL A 130 -7.86 -7.74 16.46
N LEU A 131 -8.71 -7.77 15.44
CA LEU A 131 -10.17 -7.64 15.59
C LEU A 131 -10.83 -8.97 15.20
N ARG A 132 -11.35 -9.68 16.19
CA ARG A 132 -11.84 -11.07 16.10
C ARG A 132 -13.33 -11.18 15.79
N VAL A 133 -13.98 -10.08 15.44
CA VAL A 133 -15.39 -10.07 15.03
C VAL A 133 -15.53 -10.23 13.53
N SER A 134 -16.59 -10.89 13.10
CA SER A 134 -16.94 -10.99 11.68
C SER A 134 -17.62 -9.72 11.22
N THR A 135 -16.97 -8.96 10.36
CA THR A 135 -17.55 -7.77 9.72
C THR A 135 -18.35 -8.17 8.49
N THR A 136 -19.51 -7.52 8.29
CA THR A 136 -20.26 -7.61 7.03
C THR A 136 -20.00 -6.37 6.18
N TYR A 137 -20.04 -6.53 4.86
CA TYR A 137 -19.78 -5.41 3.95
C TYR A 137 -20.61 -5.51 2.68
N GLU A 138 -20.88 -4.35 2.11
CA GLU A 138 -21.44 -4.20 0.77
C GLU A 138 -20.52 -3.32 -0.05
N LEU A 139 -20.24 -3.71 -1.27
CA LEU A 139 -19.47 -2.93 -2.23
C LEU A 139 -20.27 -2.84 -3.52
N ASN A 140 -20.63 -1.64 -3.92
CA ASN A 140 -21.36 -1.36 -5.16
C ASN A 140 -20.47 -0.57 -6.12
N ARG A 141 -19.96 -1.27 -7.12
CA ARG A 141 -19.14 -0.67 -8.17
C ARG A 141 -19.91 0.40 -8.97
N ASN A 142 -21.17 0.13 -9.30
CA ASN A 142 -21.95 1.02 -10.17
C ASN A 142 -22.25 2.39 -9.56
N SER A 143 -22.23 2.50 -8.24
CA SER A 143 -22.42 3.76 -7.52
C SER A 143 -21.15 4.24 -6.84
N LEU A 144 -20.02 3.51 -6.97
CA LEU A 144 -18.77 3.75 -6.24
C LEU A 144 -19.05 4.01 -4.75
N SER A 145 -19.86 3.15 -4.16
CA SER A 145 -20.24 3.23 -2.75
C SER A 145 -19.95 1.93 -2.03
N ALA A 146 -19.72 2.02 -0.73
CA ALA A 146 -19.53 0.87 0.12
C ALA A 146 -20.06 1.12 1.52
N SER A 147 -20.43 0.04 2.20
CA SER A 147 -20.73 0.03 3.63
C SER A 147 -20.00 -1.11 4.31
N ILE A 148 -19.63 -0.90 5.58
CA ILE A 148 -19.09 -1.95 6.45
C ILE A 148 -19.77 -1.84 7.79
N THR A 149 -20.31 -2.96 8.27
CA THR A 149 -20.86 -3.08 9.60
C THR A 149 -19.93 -3.91 10.48
N PHE A 150 -19.46 -3.28 11.55
CA PHE A 150 -18.76 -3.91 12.65
C PHE A 150 -19.80 -4.28 13.70
N PRO A 151 -19.98 -5.56 14.02
CA PRO A 151 -20.93 -5.96 15.06
C PRO A 151 -20.47 -5.47 16.42
N ARG A 152 -21.27 -5.70 17.45
CA ARG A 152 -20.89 -5.39 18.84
C ARG A 152 -19.52 -5.98 19.17
N ILE A 153 -18.62 -5.12 19.68
CA ILE A 153 -17.24 -5.46 20.02
C ILE A 153 -17.09 -5.47 21.56
N LYS A 154 -16.73 -6.61 22.12
CA LYS A 154 -16.30 -6.74 23.52
C LYS A 154 -14.78 -6.63 23.54
N THR A 155 -14.26 -5.47 23.94
CA THR A 155 -12.85 -5.14 23.80
C THR A 155 -11.91 -6.07 24.57
N ASP A 156 -12.36 -6.68 25.64
CA ASP A 156 -11.63 -7.67 26.44
C ASP A 156 -11.43 -9.02 25.73
N ILE A 157 -12.33 -9.38 24.81
CA ILE A 157 -12.33 -10.67 24.11
C ILE A 157 -11.98 -10.49 22.62
N ASP A 158 -12.63 -9.51 21.98
CA ASP A 158 -12.64 -9.37 20.54
C ASP A 158 -11.52 -8.48 20.00
N LEU A 159 -10.84 -7.67 20.87
CA LEU A 159 -9.83 -6.72 20.47
C LEU A 159 -8.46 -7.04 21.11
N LEU A 160 -7.51 -7.43 20.28
CA LEU A 160 -6.12 -7.64 20.74
C LEU A 160 -5.36 -6.30 20.77
N ASN A 161 -5.31 -5.67 21.93
CA ASN A 161 -4.61 -4.43 22.18
C ASN A 161 -3.19 -4.68 22.73
N ILE A 162 -2.23 -4.95 21.86
CA ILE A 162 -0.86 -5.38 22.21
C ILE A 162 -0.12 -4.28 22.98
N GLN A 163 -0.27 -3.03 22.55
CA GLN A 163 0.42 -1.88 23.14
C GLN A 163 -0.32 -1.29 24.35
N ARG A 164 -1.46 -1.87 24.73
CA ARG A 164 -2.32 -1.43 25.85
C ARG A 164 -2.68 0.05 25.77
N LEU A 165 -2.95 0.54 24.56
CA LEU A 165 -3.34 1.94 24.32
C LEU A 165 -4.79 2.16 24.77
N PRO A 166 -5.12 3.34 25.35
CA PRO A 166 -6.40 3.59 25.99
C PRO A 166 -7.57 3.73 25.01
N TYR A 167 -7.31 4.01 23.74
CA TYR A 167 -8.36 4.24 22.75
C TYR A 167 -8.11 3.44 21.47
N PHE A 168 -9.20 3.17 20.74
CA PHE A 168 -9.15 2.64 19.39
C PHE A 168 -10.28 3.22 18.54
N ARG A 169 -10.12 3.16 17.23
CA ARG A 169 -11.17 3.43 16.24
C ARG A 169 -11.13 2.43 15.12
N VAL A 170 -12.25 2.27 14.42
CA VAL A 170 -12.32 1.51 13.17
C VAL A 170 -12.35 2.47 12.00
N ILE A 171 -11.71 2.06 10.91
CA ILE A 171 -11.55 2.87 9.70
C ILE A 171 -12.01 2.04 8.51
N MET A 172 -12.75 2.66 7.62
CA MET A 172 -13.11 2.14 6.31
C MET A 172 -12.51 3.04 5.23
N VAL A 173 -11.98 2.43 4.17
CA VAL A 173 -11.52 3.16 2.99
C VAL A 173 -12.10 2.53 1.74
N LEU A 174 -12.79 3.35 0.96
CA LEU A 174 -13.18 3.05 -0.40
C LEU A 174 -12.16 3.71 -1.32
N GLY A 175 -11.38 2.90 -2.04
CA GLY A 175 -10.32 3.37 -2.92
C GLY A 175 -10.49 2.86 -4.35
N THR A 176 -9.79 3.49 -5.29
CA THR A 176 -9.73 3.04 -6.68
C THR A 176 -8.31 3.03 -7.22
N ALA A 177 -8.02 2.06 -8.08
CA ALA A 177 -6.74 1.96 -8.76
C ALA A 177 -6.98 1.61 -10.24
N SER A 178 -6.44 2.42 -11.12
CA SER A 178 -6.49 2.18 -12.57
C SER A 178 -5.36 1.27 -13.01
N ASP A 179 -5.62 0.48 -14.04
CA ASP A 179 -4.60 -0.22 -14.79
C ASP A 179 -3.63 0.78 -15.43
N MET A 180 -2.42 0.30 -15.72
CA MET A 180 -1.35 1.13 -16.30
C MET A 180 -1.07 0.69 -17.71
N GLU A 181 -0.95 1.65 -18.62
CA GLU A 181 -0.50 1.44 -19.99
C GLU A 181 0.79 2.19 -20.29
N TYR A 182 1.52 1.71 -21.28
CA TYR A 182 2.67 2.44 -21.81
C TYR A 182 2.22 3.36 -22.95
N ARG A 183 2.47 4.65 -22.82
CA ARG A 183 2.21 5.65 -23.87
C ARG A 183 3.49 6.01 -24.61
N ALA A 184 3.51 5.72 -25.91
CA ALA A 184 4.67 5.91 -26.75
C ALA A 184 5.02 7.39 -26.94
N ASP A 185 4.02 8.27 -27.01
CA ASP A 185 4.18 9.72 -27.13
C ASP A 185 4.87 10.36 -25.91
N LEU A 186 4.59 9.82 -24.72
CA LEU A 186 5.22 10.24 -23.47
C LEU A 186 6.50 9.44 -23.15
N ASN A 187 6.72 8.33 -23.87
CA ASN A 187 7.77 7.35 -23.58
C ASN A 187 7.75 6.90 -22.11
N ASP A 188 6.56 6.75 -21.53
CA ASP A 188 6.36 6.46 -20.10
C ASP A 188 5.06 5.71 -19.86
N TYR A 189 4.93 5.13 -18.66
CA TYR A 189 3.69 4.53 -18.18
C TYR A 189 2.77 5.56 -17.55
N VAL A 190 1.49 5.47 -17.88
CA VAL A 190 0.42 6.31 -17.33
C VAL A 190 -0.77 5.45 -16.91
N PRO A 191 -1.57 5.91 -15.93
CA PRO A 191 -2.85 5.26 -15.63
C PRO A 191 -3.79 5.38 -16.83
N MET A 192 -4.53 4.32 -17.16
CA MET A 192 -5.56 4.37 -18.19
C MET A 192 -6.69 5.33 -17.83
N VAL A 193 -6.96 5.48 -16.51
CA VAL A 193 -7.92 6.46 -15.96
C VAL A 193 -7.25 7.23 -14.83
N GLU A 194 -6.67 8.38 -15.15
CA GLU A 194 -5.88 9.19 -14.20
C GLU A 194 -6.72 9.65 -13.00
N ALA A 195 -7.96 10.10 -13.22
CA ALA A 195 -8.84 10.63 -12.19
C ALA A 195 -9.19 9.61 -11.08
N LEU A 196 -9.05 8.31 -11.36
CA LEU A 196 -9.37 7.22 -10.45
C LEU A 196 -8.12 6.44 -9.99
N HIS A 197 -6.92 6.86 -10.41
CA HIS A 197 -5.70 6.19 -9.99
C HIS A 197 -5.22 6.70 -8.62
N GLY A 198 -5.51 5.93 -7.58
CA GLY A 198 -5.16 6.29 -6.20
C GLY A 198 -6.18 7.20 -5.51
N ALA A 199 -7.39 7.36 -6.06
CA ALA A 199 -8.46 8.07 -5.37
C ALA A 199 -8.95 7.24 -4.18
N ALA A 200 -9.32 7.92 -3.08
CA ALA A 200 -9.79 7.26 -1.86
C ALA A 200 -10.74 8.17 -1.07
N VAL A 201 -11.76 7.55 -0.47
CA VAL A 201 -12.64 8.14 0.55
C VAL A 201 -12.41 7.39 1.84
N VAL A 202 -12.07 8.11 2.90
CA VAL A 202 -11.78 7.55 4.24
C VAL A 202 -12.91 7.90 5.18
N THR A 203 -13.49 6.91 5.83
CA THR A 203 -14.50 7.08 6.87
C THR A 203 -13.99 6.47 8.17
N ASN A 204 -13.94 7.29 9.20
CA ASN A 204 -13.51 6.88 10.54
C ASN A 204 -14.70 6.82 11.47
N SER A 205 -14.72 5.84 12.39
CA SER A 205 -15.59 5.93 13.57
C SER A 205 -15.08 7.02 14.53
N LYS A 206 -15.87 7.33 15.54
CA LYS A 206 -15.34 8.03 16.71
C LYS A 206 -14.30 7.16 17.43
N TRP A 207 -13.49 7.79 18.28
CA TRP A 207 -12.62 7.06 19.21
C TRP A 207 -13.43 6.41 20.30
N PHE A 208 -13.14 5.14 20.59
CA PHE A 208 -13.72 4.37 21.67
C PHE A 208 -12.67 4.04 22.72
N PRO A 209 -13.03 4.05 24.03
CA PRO A 209 -12.16 3.50 25.05
C PRO A 209 -11.91 2.00 24.82
N ALA A 210 -10.65 1.57 24.96
CA ALA A 210 -10.25 0.18 24.68
C ALA A 210 -10.63 -0.82 25.81
N ASN A 211 -11.39 -0.38 26.81
CA ASN A 211 -11.87 -1.17 27.95
C ASN A 211 -13.39 -1.18 28.06
N THR A 212 -14.11 -0.88 27.00
CA THR A 212 -15.58 -0.81 26.99
C THR A 212 -16.16 -1.73 25.92
N ILE A 213 -17.47 -1.99 26.06
CA ILE A 213 -18.24 -2.61 24.99
C ILE A 213 -18.63 -1.52 24.00
N VAL A 214 -18.35 -1.77 22.72
CA VAL A 214 -18.76 -0.90 21.62
C VAL A 214 -19.95 -1.56 20.91
N GLU A 215 -21.05 -0.87 20.83
CA GLU A 215 -22.21 -1.33 20.08
C GLU A 215 -21.94 -1.32 18.57
N GLU A 216 -22.79 -1.98 17.81
CA GLU A 216 -22.66 -2.09 16.36
C GLU A 216 -22.39 -0.73 15.70
N GLN A 217 -21.45 -0.71 14.78
CA GLN A 217 -21.03 0.47 14.03
C GLN A 217 -21.10 0.19 12.53
N THR A 218 -21.84 1.00 11.81
CA THR A 218 -21.84 0.97 10.33
C THR A 218 -21.12 2.22 9.81
N LEU A 219 -20.13 1.99 8.98
CA LEU A 219 -19.43 3.04 8.24
C LEU A 219 -19.85 2.97 6.77
N THR A 220 -20.06 4.12 6.16
CA THR A 220 -20.40 4.26 4.75
C THR A 220 -19.44 5.21 4.04
N ALA A 221 -19.14 4.93 2.79
CA ALA A 221 -18.36 5.81 1.93
C ALA A 221 -18.95 5.82 0.53
N GLN A 222 -18.89 6.96 -0.12
CA GLN A 222 -19.28 7.14 -1.51
C GLN A 222 -18.31 8.10 -2.18
N MET A 223 -17.91 7.80 -3.39
CA MET A 223 -17.14 8.70 -4.23
C MET A 223 -18.06 9.73 -4.91
N THR A 224 -17.46 10.79 -5.43
CA THR A 224 -18.20 11.87 -6.09
C THR A 224 -18.74 11.42 -7.45
N ASP A 225 -19.81 12.10 -7.93
CA ASP A 225 -20.38 11.86 -9.26
C ASP A 225 -19.36 12.07 -10.38
N ARG A 226 -18.43 13.03 -10.20
CA ARG A 226 -17.32 13.25 -11.13
C ARG A 226 -16.39 12.04 -11.22
N GLN A 227 -16.13 11.37 -10.11
CA GLN A 227 -15.32 10.14 -10.08
C GLN A 227 -16.10 8.98 -10.71
N LEU A 228 -17.38 8.87 -10.40
CA LEU A 228 -18.26 7.85 -10.98
C LEU A 228 -18.32 7.96 -12.50
N ALA A 229 -18.43 9.17 -13.05
CA ALA A 229 -18.46 9.40 -14.50
C ALA A 229 -17.18 8.95 -15.23
N ASN A 230 -16.07 8.78 -14.52
CA ASN A 230 -14.81 8.27 -15.08
C ASN A 230 -14.61 6.77 -14.87
N LEU A 231 -15.57 6.06 -14.28
CA LEU A 231 -15.43 4.63 -14.01
C LEU A 231 -15.47 3.84 -15.31
N THR A 232 -14.47 2.99 -15.49
CA THR A 232 -14.34 2.08 -16.64
C THR A 232 -13.92 0.69 -16.15
N ASP A 233 -13.95 -0.31 -17.03
CA ASP A 233 -13.51 -1.68 -16.69
C ASP A 233 -12.01 -1.78 -16.33
N ASN A 234 -11.22 -0.79 -16.71
CA ASN A 234 -9.78 -0.71 -16.38
C ASN A 234 -9.50 -0.11 -14.98
N VAL A 235 -10.53 0.04 -14.15
CA VAL A 235 -10.40 0.55 -12.78
C VAL A 235 -10.86 -0.51 -11.80
N SER A 236 -10.03 -0.83 -10.82
CA SER A 236 -10.40 -1.70 -9.69
C SER A 236 -10.87 -0.84 -8.52
N VAL A 237 -11.96 -1.25 -7.87
CA VAL A 237 -12.52 -0.63 -6.69
C VAL A 237 -12.10 -1.45 -5.47
N LEU A 238 -11.46 -0.82 -4.49
CA LEU A 238 -10.88 -1.47 -3.32
C LEU A 238 -11.63 -1.05 -2.05
N LEU A 239 -12.10 -2.03 -1.29
CA LEU A 239 -12.64 -1.80 0.03
C LEU A 239 -11.65 -2.27 1.08
N SER A 240 -11.17 -1.37 1.91
CA SER A 240 -10.19 -1.65 2.97
C SER A 240 -10.73 -1.27 4.33
N ILE A 241 -10.31 -2.01 5.36
CA ILE A 241 -10.64 -1.75 6.76
C ILE A 241 -9.39 -1.71 7.61
N ALA A 242 -9.46 -0.98 8.70
CA ALA A 242 -8.40 -0.95 9.70
C ALA A 242 -8.94 -0.74 11.11
N VAL A 243 -8.14 -1.18 12.09
CA VAL A 243 -8.22 -0.76 13.48
C VAL A 243 -6.99 0.06 13.78
N GLU A 244 -7.18 1.23 14.35
CA GLU A 244 -6.12 2.12 14.76
C GLU A 244 -6.23 2.42 16.25
N PHE A 245 -5.11 2.36 16.96
CA PHE A 245 -5.05 2.65 18.38
C PHE A 245 -4.53 4.06 18.65
N GLY A 246 -5.02 4.65 19.72
CA GLY A 246 -4.70 6.02 20.11
C GLY A 246 -4.43 6.19 21.58
N THR A 247 -3.85 7.33 21.92
CA THR A 247 -3.60 7.79 23.28
C THR A 247 -4.19 9.19 23.50
N ILE A 248 -4.18 9.67 24.72
CA ILE A 248 -4.62 11.04 25.02
C ILE A 248 -3.55 12.01 24.52
N GLY A 249 -3.94 12.92 23.64
CA GLY A 249 -3.11 14.02 23.17
C GLY A 249 -3.01 15.17 24.18
N PHE A 250 -2.22 16.17 23.83
CA PHE A 250 -1.95 17.34 24.69
C PHE A 250 -3.22 18.13 25.07
N LEU A 251 -4.22 18.14 24.18
CA LEU A 251 -5.50 18.84 24.40
C LEU A 251 -6.58 18.00 25.10
N GLY A 252 -6.23 16.78 25.54
CA GLY A 252 -7.16 15.87 26.18
C GLY A 252 -7.99 15.03 25.20
N GLU A 253 -7.88 15.26 23.88
CA GLU A 253 -8.54 14.49 22.85
C GLU A 253 -7.71 13.27 22.44
N PRO A 254 -8.35 12.14 22.06
CA PRO A 254 -7.63 10.98 21.55
C PRO A 254 -6.91 11.31 20.23
N VAL A 255 -5.63 10.92 20.15
CA VAL A 255 -4.80 11.06 18.95
C VAL A 255 -4.20 9.71 18.56
N GLU A 256 -3.98 9.51 17.27
CA GLU A 256 -3.37 8.29 16.76
C GLU A 256 -1.94 8.10 17.24
N VAL A 257 -1.57 6.85 17.50
CA VAL A 257 -0.20 6.44 17.77
C VAL A 257 0.39 5.82 16.51
N LYS A 258 1.54 6.33 16.10
CA LYS A 258 2.22 5.88 14.88
C LYS A 258 2.52 4.38 14.93
N TYR A 259 2.17 3.66 13.88
CA TYR A 259 2.31 2.21 13.74
C TYR A 259 1.50 1.37 14.74
N ALA A 260 0.57 1.97 15.47
CA ALA A 260 -0.32 1.26 16.36
C ALA A 260 -1.64 0.94 15.66
N GLY A 261 -1.73 -0.26 15.13
CA GLY A 261 -2.93 -0.70 14.41
C GLY A 261 -2.63 -1.75 13.37
N CYS A 262 -3.66 -2.13 12.67
CA CYS A 262 -3.59 -3.09 11.57
C CYS A 262 -4.69 -2.81 10.55
N GLY A 263 -4.53 -3.34 9.34
CA GLY A 263 -5.54 -3.21 8.30
C GLY A 263 -5.44 -4.29 7.26
N LYS A 264 -6.50 -4.41 6.47
CA LYS A 264 -6.57 -5.32 5.32
C LYS A 264 -7.45 -4.77 4.21
N VAL A 265 -7.23 -5.23 3.01
CA VAL A 265 -8.20 -5.14 1.92
C VAL A 265 -9.24 -6.22 2.14
N VAL A 266 -10.52 -5.85 2.15
CA VAL A 266 -11.64 -6.79 2.37
C VAL A 266 -12.08 -7.38 1.05
N LYS A 267 -12.23 -6.51 0.04
CA LYS A 267 -12.75 -6.88 -1.29
C LYS A 267 -12.18 -5.97 -2.35
N VAL A 268 -11.98 -6.53 -3.54
CA VAL A 268 -11.67 -5.78 -4.77
C VAL A 268 -12.70 -6.15 -5.84
N ASP A 269 -13.24 -5.11 -6.51
CA ASP A 269 -14.21 -5.26 -7.60
C ASP A 269 -13.79 -4.44 -8.85
#